data_2329cc89cf79f418fc3a3df447530acc
#
_entry.id   2329cc89cf79f418fc3a3df447530acc
#
_cell.length_a   1.000
_cell.length_b   1.000
_cell.length_c   1.000
_cell.angle_alpha   90.00
_cell.angle_beta   90.00
_cell.angle_gamma   90.00
#
_symmetry.space_group_name_H-M   'P 1'
#
loop_
_entity.id
_entity.type
_entity.pdbx_description
1 polymer ?
#
loop_
_entity_poly.entity_id
_entity_poly.type
_entity_poly.pdbx_seq_one_letter_code
_entity_poly.pdbx_strand_id
1 'polypeptide(L)'
;MDKMKDVALLVGRVLLALMFVIAGWGKIGGYAGTQGYMEAMGVPGFMLPLVILLELGGGLAIMLGLFTRSLSVLLAGFTLMAAFIFHYQPADQMQMLMFMKNGSVAGGFLALAAAGAGAFSLDARLGKHW
;
A
#
# COMPACT_ATOMS: atom_id res chain seq x y z
N MET A 1 16.33 -20.05 1.43
CA MET A 1 16.47 -20.99 1.82
C MET A 1 15.36 -21.47 2.31
N ASP A 2 14.80 -21.01 2.61
CA ASP A 2 14.00 -21.62 3.38
C ASP A 2 12.65 -21.47 2.83
N LYS A 3 11.96 -22.56 2.62
CA LYS A 3 10.60 -22.58 2.15
C LYS A 3 9.70 -21.79 3.10
N MET A 4 10.00 -21.88 4.39
CA MET A 4 9.22 -21.15 5.38
C MET A 4 9.34 -19.64 5.18
N LYS A 5 10.55 -19.17 4.91
CA LYS A 5 10.78 -17.75 4.62
C LYS A 5 10.05 -17.34 3.34
N ASP A 6 10.13 -18.15 2.29
CA ASP A 6 9.49 -17.83 1.02
C ASP A 6 7.98 -17.82 1.13
N VAL A 7 7.39 -18.77 1.86
CA VAL A 7 5.94 -18.80 2.09
C VAL A 7 5.52 -17.59 2.93
N ALA A 8 6.28 -17.25 3.98
CA ALA A 8 5.96 -16.10 4.81
C ALA A 8 5.99 -14.80 4.01
N LEU A 9 6.98 -14.66 3.12
CA LEU A 9 7.05 -13.47 2.26
C LEU A 9 5.87 -13.42 1.29
N LEU A 10 5.48 -14.54 0.73
CA LEU A 10 4.33 -14.61 -0.17
C LEU A 10 3.05 -14.20 0.56
N VAL A 11 2.77 -14.82 1.70
CA VAL A 11 1.56 -14.55 2.46
C VAL A 11 1.54 -13.12 2.97
N GLY A 12 2.65 -12.65 3.54
CA GLY A 12 2.75 -11.29 4.05
C GLY A 12 2.57 -10.26 2.97
N ARG A 13 3.18 -10.49 1.81
CA ARG A 13 3.07 -9.60 0.66
C ARG A 13 1.63 -9.49 0.16
N VAL A 14 0.96 -10.63 0.05
CA VAL A 14 -0.44 -10.66 -0.40
C VAL A 14 -1.34 -9.96 0.62
N LEU A 15 -1.15 -10.22 1.90
CA LEU A 15 -1.97 -9.58 2.94
C LEU A 15 -1.78 -8.07 2.98
N LEU A 16 -0.54 -7.60 2.89
CA LEU A 16 -0.27 -6.17 2.87
C LEU A 16 -0.90 -5.48 1.67
N ALA A 17 -0.79 -6.10 0.51
CA ALA A 17 -1.26 -5.50 -0.74
C ALA A 17 -2.77 -5.58 -0.91
N LEU A 18 -3.41 -6.59 -0.32
CA LEU A 18 -4.83 -6.82 -0.51
C LEU A 18 -5.68 -5.61 -0.14
N MET A 19 -5.37 -4.96 0.97
CA MET A 19 -6.10 -3.78 1.42
C MET A 19 -6.04 -2.68 0.38
N PHE A 20 -4.88 -2.49 -0.26
CA PHE A 20 -4.72 -1.45 -1.27
C PHE A 20 -5.47 -1.78 -2.56
N VAL A 21 -5.49 -3.05 -2.95
CA VAL A 21 -6.28 -3.47 -4.10
C VAL A 21 -7.76 -3.20 -3.86
N ILE A 22 -8.26 -3.58 -2.70
CA ILE A 22 -9.67 -3.37 -2.34
C ILE A 22 -9.97 -1.86 -2.26
N ALA A 23 -9.08 -1.09 -1.64
CA ALA A 23 -9.26 0.35 -1.49
C ALA A 23 -9.27 1.07 -2.85
N GLY A 24 -8.34 0.71 -3.72
CA GLY A 24 -8.28 1.31 -5.06
C GLY A 24 -9.50 0.97 -5.89
N TRP A 25 -9.94 -0.28 -5.82
CA TRP A 25 -11.16 -0.70 -6.51
C TRP A 25 -12.39 0.06 -6.00
N GLY A 26 -12.49 0.20 -4.67
CA GLY A 26 -13.60 0.93 -4.06
C GLY A 26 -13.63 2.40 -4.47
N LYS A 27 -12.46 3.01 -4.65
CA LYS A 27 -12.38 4.40 -5.08
C LYS A 27 -12.89 4.61 -6.50
N ILE A 28 -12.77 3.61 -7.36
CA ILE A 28 -13.36 3.69 -8.70
C ILE A 28 -14.88 3.77 -8.59
N GLY A 29 -15.48 2.92 -7.76
CA GLY A 29 -16.93 2.92 -7.57
C GLY A 29 -17.47 4.15 -6.87
N GLY A 30 -16.70 4.72 -5.94
CA GLY A 30 -17.08 5.92 -5.20
C GLY A 30 -16.27 7.14 -5.59
N TYR A 31 -15.98 7.30 -6.87
CA TYR A 31 -15.03 8.30 -7.36
C TYR A 31 -15.37 9.73 -6.92
N ALA A 32 -16.61 10.17 -7.17
CA ALA A 32 -16.99 11.54 -6.85
C ALA A 32 -16.94 11.81 -5.34
N GLY A 33 -17.40 10.86 -4.53
CA GLY A 33 -17.36 11.00 -3.08
C GLY A 33 -15.94 11.06 -2.55
N THR A 34 -15.05 10.22 -3.08
CA THR A 34 -13.64 10.22 -2.70
C THR A 34 -12.97 11.54 -3.09
N GLN A 35 -13.29 12.03 -4.28
CA GLN A 35 -12.74 13.29 -4.76
C GLN A 35 -13.14 14.45 -3.84
N GLY A 36 -14.43 14.50 -3.45
CA GLY A 36 -14.93 15.51 -2.53
C GLY A 36 -14.26 15.42 -1.16
N TYR A 37 -14.05 14.22 -0.66
CA TYR A 37 -13.35 14.02 0.62
C TYR A 37 -11.93 14.53 0.55
N MET A 38 -11.20 14.20 -0.53
CA MET A 38 -9.82 14.66 -0.72
C MET A 38 -9.76 16.18 -0.74
N GLU A 39 -10.67 16.82 -1.48
CA GLU A 39 -10.69 18.27 -1.58
C GLU A 39 -11.01 18.92 -0.23
N ALA A 40 -11.90 18.33 0.54
CA ALA A 40 -12.20 18.81 1.89
C ALA A 40 -10.98 18.75 2.82
N MET A 41 -10.05 17.82 2.55
CA MET A 41 -8.83 17.68 3.34
C MET A 41 -7.63 18.42 2.73
N GLY A 42 -7.88 19.23 1.71
CA GLY A 42 -6.83 20.05 1.10
C GLY A 42 -6.03 19.36 0.01
N VAL A 43 -6.44 18.19 -0.45
CA VAL A 43 -5.77 17.46 -1.52
C VAL A 43 -6.54 17.68 -2.82
N PRO A 44 -5.86 18.13 -3.90
CA PRO A 44 -6.55 18.35 -5.17
C PRO A 44 -7.23 17.08 -5.68
N GLY A 45 -8.50 17.18 -6.07
CA GLY A 45 -9.27 16.03 -6.54
C GLY A 45 -8.70 15.40 -7.81
N PHE A 46 -7.96 16.17 -8.63
CA PHE A 46 -7.38 15.64 -9.86
C PHE A 46 -6.27 14.62 -9.58
N MET A 47 -5.80 14.50 -8.34
CA MET A 47 -4.81 13.49 -7.97
C MET A 47 -5.42 12.11 -7.76
N LEU A 48 -6.75 12.00 -7.73
CA LEU A 48 -7.40 10.71 -7.47
C LEU A 48 -7.03 9.62 -8.48
N PRO A 49 -6.93 9.88 -9.80
CA PRO A 49 -6.47 8.84 -10.72
C PRO A 49 -5.09 8.29 -10.38
N LEU A 50 -4.17 9.14 -9.91
CA LEU A 50 -2.85 8.72 -9.48
C LEU A 50 -2.93 7.85 -8.22
N VAL A 51 -3.81 8.20 -7.29
CA VAL A 51 -4.01 7.43 -6.07
C VAL A 51 -4.56 6.04 -6.41
N ILE A 52 -5.54 5.97 -7.30
CA ILE A 52 -6.11 4.70 -7.73
C ILE A 52 -5.05 3.85 -8.42
N LEU A 53 -4.27 4.44 -9.31
CA LEU A 53 -3.20 3.73 -10.00
C LEU A 53 -2.20 3.16 -9.00
N LEU A 54 -1.81 3.96 -8.02
CA LEU A 54 -0.85 3.52 -7.02
C LEU A 54 -1.43 2.42 -6.15
N GLU A 55 -2.65 2.58 -5.65
CA GLU A 55 -3.26 1.60 -4.75
C GLU A 55 -3.61 0.30 -5.47
N LEU A 56 -4.35 0.40 -6.56
CA LEU A 56 -4.81 -0.78 -7.29
C LEU A 56 -3.66 -1.40 -8.09
N GLY A 57 -2.98 -0.59 -8.89
CA GLY A 57 -1.88 -1.08 -9.73
C GLY A 57 -0.68 -1.53 -8.91
N GLY A 58 -0.27 -0.70 -7.95
CA GLY A 58 0.85 -1.04 -7.06
C GLY A 58 0.53 -2.24 -6.18
N GLY A 59 -0.70 -2.30 -5.66
CA GLY A 59 -1.13 -3.43 -4.85
C GLY A 59 -1.12 -4.73 -5.64
N LEU A 60 -1.68 -4.73 -6.84
CA LEU A 60 -1.67 -5.92 -7.70
C LEU A 60 -0.25 -6.34 -8.04
N ALA A 61 0.62 -5.38 -8.36
CA ALA A 61 2.01 -5.70 -8.68
C ALA A 61 2.72 -6.35 -7.49
N ILE A 62 2.50 -5.84 -6.28
CA ILE A 62 3.11 -6.43 -5.09
C ILE A 62 2.54 -7.82 -4.82
N MET A 63 1.24 -8.03 -5.03
CA MET A 63 0.65 -9.36 -4.88
C MET A 63 1.33 -10.37 -5.79
N LEU A 64 1.64 -9.97 -7.03
CA LEU A 64 2.36 -10.81 -7.97
C LEU A 64 3.85 -10.86 -7.70
N GLY A 65 4.34 -9.98 -6.84
CA GLY A 65 5.77 -9.89 -6.54
C GLY A 65 6.58 -9.21 -7.62
N LEU A 66 5.99 -8.20 -8.28
CA LEU A 66 6.66 -7.46 -9.34
C LEU A 66 7.04 -6.08 -8.83
N PHE A 67 8.30 -5.68 -9.02
CA PHE A 67 8.84 -4.43 -8.50
C PHE A 67 8.64 -4.28 -7.00
N THR A 68 8.78 -5.38 -6.27
CA THR A 68 8.35 -5.44 -4.87
C THR A 68 9.08 -4.44 -4.00
N ARG A 69 10.39 -4.34 -4.11
CA ARG A 69 11.15 -3.42 -3.24
C ARG A 69 10.81 -1.97 -3.52
N SER A 70 10.78 -1.58 -4.79
CA SER A 70 10.50 -0.20 -5.18
C SER A 70 9.09 0.22 -4.81
N LEU A 71 8.10 -0.62 -5.12
CA LEU A 71 6.71 -0.31 -4.81
C LEU A 71 6.43 -0.34 -3.32
N SER A 72 7.14 -1.20 -2.56
CA SER A 72 6.98 -1.23 -1.10
C SER A 72 7.43 0.07 -0.46
N VAL A 73 8.55 0.63 -0.90
CA VAL A 73 9.00 1.93 -0.41
C VAL A 73 8.00 3.02 -0.79
N LEU A 74 7.52 2.99 -2.02
CA LEU A 74 6.56 3.98 -2.51
C LEU A 74 5.25 3.91 -1.72
N LEU A 75 4.72 2.71 -1.51
CA LEU A 75 3.49 2.54 -0.73
C LEU A 75 3.68 2.87 0.75
N ALA A 76 4.85 2.58 1.31
CA ALA A 76 5.15 2.98 2.68
C ALA A 76 5.08 4.50 2.83
N GLY A 77 5.72 5.24 1.92
CA GLY A 77 5.69 6.70 1.93
C GLY A 77 4.28 7.24 1.72
N PHE A 78 3.56 6.68 0.75
CA PHE A 78 2.18 7.07 0.49
C PHE A 78 1.29 6.85 1.72
N THR A 79 1.44 5.71 2.36
CA THR A 79 0.63 5.34 3.52
C THR A 79 0.89 6.27 4.70
N LEU A 80 2.16 6.62 4.94
CA LEU A 80 2.51 7.58 5.99
C LEU A 80 1.96 8.97 5.68
N MET A 81 2.10 9.41 4.43
CA MET A 81 1.58 10.71 4.04
C MET A 81 0.06 10.76 4.21
N ALA A 82 -0.64 9.72 3.78
CA ALA A 82 -2.09 9.63 3.95
C ALA A 82 -2.49 9.64 5.43
N ALA A 83 -1.70 8.99 6.29
CA ALA A 83 -1.98 8.98 7.72
C ALA A 83 -1.96 10.39 8.29
N PHE A 84 -0.96 11.19 7.93
CA PHE A 84 -0.86 12.56 8.44
C PHE A 84 -1.92 13.48 7.83
N ILE A 85 -2.27 13.29 6.56
CA ILE A 85 -3.25 14.16 5.89
C ILE A 85 -4.67 13.84 6.35
N PHE A 86 -5.04 12.55 6.42
CA PHE A 86 -6.44 12.16 6.59
C PHE A 86 -6.78 11.67 7.99
N HIS A 87 -5.82 11.17 8.75
CA HIS A 87 -6.10 10.47 10.00
C HIS A 87 -5.45 11.08 11.23
N TYR A 88 -4.63 12.11 11.07
CA TYR A 88 -3.98 12.69 12.24
C TYR A 88 -4.93 13.68 12.92
N GLN A 89 -5.79 13.17 13.77
CA GLN A 89 -6.76 13.95 14.53
C GLN A 89 -6.74 13.46 15.98
N PRO A 90 -5.84 14.04 16.83
CA PRO A 90 -5.63 13.52 18.19
C PRO A 90 -6.89 13.48 19.06
N ALA A 91 -7.88 14.34 18.78
CA ALA A 91 -9.12 14.36 19.54
C ALA A 91 -10.08 13.24 19.16
N ASP A 92 -9.86 12.56 18.03
CA ASP A 92 -10.74 11.52 17.52
C ASP A 92 -10.05 10.17 17.66
N GLN A 93 -10.54 9.35 18.58
CA GLN A 93 -9.94 8.05 18.86
C GLN A 93 -9.93 7.13 17.64
N MET A 94 -11.02 7.10 16.88
CA MET A 94 -11.10 6.25 15.69
C MET A 94 -10.09 6.69 14.64
N GLN A 95 -9.94 8.00 14.41
CA GLN A 95 -8.96 8.51 13.45
C GLN A 95 -7.53 8.22 13.90
N MET A 96 -7.24 8.33 15.19
CA MET A 96 -5.91 7.98 15.68
C MET A 96 -5.62 6.50 15.55
N LEU A 97 -6.64 5.65 15.69
CA LEU A 97 -6.48 4.22 15.45
C LEU A 97 -6.12 3.96 13.98
N MET A 98 -6.80 4.65 13.05
CA MET A 98 -6.49 4.56 11.62
C MET A 98 -5.08 5.08 11.33
N PHE A 99 -4.67 6.16 11.99
CA PHE A 99 -3.32 6.70 11.88
C PHE A 99 -2.29 5.64 12.29
N MET A 100 -2.48 5.00 13.44
CA MET A 100 -1.58 3.97 13.94
C MET A 100 -1.55 2.75 13.02
N LYS A 101 -2.71 2.36 12.49
CA LYS A 101 -2.80 1.27 11.53
C LYS A 101 -1.94 1.56 10.31
N ASN A 102 -2.04 2.78 9.78
CA ASN A 102 -1.24 3.16 8.61
C ASN A 102 0.26 3.14 8.92
N GLY A 103 0.65 3.55 10.13
CA GLY A 103 2.04 3.45 10.55
C GLY A 103 2.52 2.01 10.56
N SER A 104 1.70 1.10 11.08
CA SER A 104 2.02 -0.33 11.11
C SER A 104 2.15 -0.92 9.70
N VAL A 105 1.24 -0.54 8.80
CA VAL A 105 1.26 -0.99 7.41
C VAL A 105 2.54 -0.48 6.71
N ALA A 106 2.88 0.78 6.92
CA ALA A 106 4.11 1.34 6.36
C ALA A 106 5.34 0.59 6.86
N GLY A 107 5.37 0.25 8.15
CA GLY A 107 6.45 -0.55 8.71
C GLY A 107 6.56 -1.92 8.03
N GLY A 108 5.42 -2.55 7.77
CA GLY A 108 5.39 -3.81 7.03
C GLY A 108 5.96 -3.70 5.63
N PHE A 109 5.61 -2.62 4.91
CA PHE A 109 6.16 -2.39 3.57
C PHE A 109 7.66 -2.11 3.61
N LEU A 110 8.14 -1.39 4.61
CA LEU A 110 9.58 -1.16 4.75
C LEU A 110 10.33 -2.47 4.99
N ALA A 111 9.78 -3.34 5.83
CA ALA A 111 10.35 -4.66 6.06
C ALA A 111 10.35 -5.50 4.76
N LEU A 112 9.27 -5.41 3.99
CA LEU A 112 9.17 -6.10 2.71
C LEU A 112 10.18 -5.55 1.70
N ALA A 113 10.39 -4.23 1.69
CA ALA A 113 11.38 -3.60 0.82
C ALA A 113 12.78 -4.12 1.13
N ALA A 114 13.09 -4.31 2.41
CA ALA A 114 14.39 -4.83 2.82
C ALA A 114 14.56 -6.31 2.44
N ALA A 115 13.52 -7.11 2.66
CA ALA A 115 13.57 -8.55 2.41
C ALA A 115 13.47 -8.91 0.93
N GLY A 116 12.74 -8.11 0.16
CA GLY A 116 12.42 -8.44 -1.22
C GLY A 116 11.22 -9.37 -1.33
N ALA A 117 10.88 -9.76 -2.56
CA ALA A 117 9.65 -10.50 -2.84
C ALA A 117 9.69 -11.97 -2.42
N GLY A 118 10.87 -12.56 -2.33
CA GLY A 118 11.01 -13.99 -2.08
C GLY A 118 10.95 -14.81 -3.36
N ALA A 119 11.09 -16.12 -3.23
CA ALA A 119 11.19 -17.02 -4.38
C ALA A 119 9.85 -17.14 -5.16
N PHE A 120 8.74 -16.99 -4.48
CA PHE A 120 7.43 -17.15 -5.11
C PHE A 120 6.91 -15.81 -5.63
N SER A 121 7.58 -15.28 -6.65
CA SER A 121 7.28 -13.94 -7.17
C SER A 121 7.72 -13.81 -8.62
N LEU A 122 7.15 -12.83 -9.33
CA LEU A 122 7.59 -12.50 -10.67
C LEU A 122 9.01 -11.91 -10.67
N ASP A 123 9.39 -11.15 -9.64
CA ASP A 123 10.75 -10.64 -9.51
C ASP A 123 11.76 -11.79 -9.54
N ALA A 124 11.47 -12.85 -8.80
CA ALA A 124 12.36 -14.01 -8.76
C ALA A 124 12.41 -14.73 -10.11
N ARG A 125 11.27 -14.85 -10.78
CA ARG A 125 11.21 -15.49 -12.09
C ARG A 125 11.98 -14.71 -13.15
N LEU A 126 11.98 -13.39 -13.03
CA LEU A 126 12.68 -12.52 -13.98
C LEU A 126 14.14 -12.32 -13.59
N GLY A 127 14.56 -12.81 -12.44
CA GLY A 127 15.92 -12.65 -11.94
C GLY A 127 16.23 -11.23 -11.51
N LYS A 128 15.21 -10.49 -11.06
CA LYS A 128 15.36 -9.08 -10.68
C LYS A 128 15.17 -8.90 -9.17
N HIS A 129 15.73 -7.80 -8.66
CA HIS A 129 15.65 -7.46 -7.25
C HIS A 129 15.18 -6.02 -7.06
N TRP A 130 14.41 -5.54 -7.98
CA TRP A 130 13.85 -4.21 -7.87
C TRP A 130 12.66 -4.21 -6.93
#